data_93c9f6a0d833c0068b4255a87a9ff3f0
#
_entry.id   93c9f6a0d833c0068b4255a87a9ff3f0
#
_cell.length_a   1.000
_cell.length_b   1.000
_cell.length_c   1.000
_cell.angle_alpha   90.00
_cell.angle_beta   90.00
_cell.angle_gamma   90.00
#
_symmetry.space_group_name_H-M   'P 1'
#
loop_
_entity.id
_entity.type
_entity.pdbx_description
1 polymer ?
#
loop_
_entity_poly.entity_id
_entity_poly.type
_entity_poly.pdbx_seq_one_letter_code
_entity_poly.pdbx_strand_id
1 'polypeptide(L)'
;MTESTTVRRRRTHASSRPETQNVHPITSKLPTLTLLVTALTLAVLGGRMAMAGIASYQAQAFLDSWVTPAEEPSSRAWAIAHDAAQRAVALYPVENGEYLDRLGLVHTWQHFRQPYGLASAQASRSAALDSYRAAVAARPTWPDSWARLAHAKLYLLQFDDEFDQALQQAAALGPWRVGINRELAEIGLTAWPQLDAAQQAAIIESARRTVAYSPTEARRTYQLAEHTGMTDLLCARLDTGLKSQRGLCQEK
;
A
#
# COMPACT_ATOMS: atom_id res chain seq x y z
N MET A 1 -9.45 101.35 49.02
CA MET A 1 -10.83 101.04 49.39
C MET A 1 -11.55 100.49 48.16
N THR A 2 -11.63 99.17 48.05
CA THR A 2 -12.66 98.54 47.23
C THR A 2 -12.60 97.02 47.56
N GLU A 3 -13.66 96.53 48.22
CA GLU A 3 -13.92 95.18 48.53
C GLU A 3 -14.13 94.33 47.29
N SER A 4 -13.48 93.18 47.22
CA SER A 4 -13.72 92.22 46.16
C SER A 4 -14.39 90.98 46.71
N THR A 5 -15.64 90.78 46.41
CA THR A 5 -16.51 89.73 46.88
C THR A 5 -16.24 88.50 46.04
N THR A 6 -15.69 87.40 46.67
CA THR A 6 -15.45 86.14 45.99
C THR A 6 -16.66 85.23 46.04
N VAL A 7 -17.27 84.98 44.88
CA VAL A 7 -18.38 84.05 44.70
C VAL A 7 -17.84 82.60 44.60
N ARG A 8 -18.13 81.78 45.58
CA ARG A 8 -17.74 80.31 45.67
C ARG A 8 -18.75 79.50 44.90
N ARG A 9 -18.33 79.04 43.69
CA ARG A 9 -19.11 78.14 42.83
C ARG A 9 -19.04 76.74 43.32
N ARG A 10 -20.12 76.17 43.88
CA ARG A 10 -20.28 74.78 44.26
C ARG A 10 -20.31 73.91 43.00
N ARG A 11 -19.32 73.06 42.79
CA ARG A 11 -19.36 71.96 41.80
C ARG A 11 -20.12 70.77 42.41
N THR A 12 -21.25 70.43 41.84
CA THR A 12 -21.96 69.18 42.08
C THR A 12 -21.28 68.09 41.24
N HIS A 13 -20.61 67.17 41.94
CA HIS A 13 -20.12 65.93 41.33
C HIS A 13 -21.33 65.03 41.06
N ALA A 14 -21.69 64.87 39.79
CA ALA A 14 -22.58 63.80 39.34
C ALA A 14 -21.78 62.51 39.32
N SER A 15 -22.08 61.60 40.27
CA SER A 15 -21.57 60.24 40.33
C SER A 15 -22.23 59.46 39.21
N SER A 16 -21.51 59.26 38.09
CA SER A 16 -21.90 58.30 37.08
C SER A 16 -21.56 56.90 37.58
N ARG A 17 -22.56 56.16 37.99
CA ARG A 17 -22.50 54.74 38.25
C ARG A 17 -22.13 54.06 36.96
N PRO A 18 -21.10 53.13 36.89
CA PRO A 18 -20.85 52.37 35.70
C PRO A 18 -22.03 51.38 35.53
N GLU A 19 -22.67 51.51 34.40
CA GLU A 19 -23.69 50.55 33.92
C GLU A 19 -23.00 49.21 33.65
N THR A 20 -23.20 48.26 34.54
CA THR A 20 -22.75 46.86 34.38
C THR A 20 -23.54 46.30 33.22
N GLN A 21 -22.94 46.28 32.01
CA GLN A 21 -23.45 45.51 30.87
C GLN A 21 -23.51 44.04 31.29
N ASN A 22 -24.74 43.56 31.50
CA ASN A 22 -25.04 42.14 31.60
C ASN A 22 -24.70 41.47 30.26
N VAL A 23 -23.44 41.01 30.09
CA VAL A 23 -23.05 40.14 28.99
C VAL A 23 -23.75 38.83 29.22
N HIS A 24 -24.73 38.50 28.40
CA HIS A 24 -25.51 37.26 28.48
C HIS A 24 -24.56 36.04 28.37
N PRO A 25 -24.62 35.08 29.30
CA PRO A 25 -23.67 33.96 29.39
C PRO A 25 -23.88 32.89 28.27
N ILE A 26 -24.81 33.14 27.35
CA ILE A 26 -25.12 32.22 26.24
C ILE A 26 -24.02 32.24 25.15
N THR A 27 -23.41 33.39 24.90
CA THR A 27 -22.37 33.54 23.85
C THR A 27 -21.04 32.92 24.22
N SER A 28 -20.75 32.67 25.52
CA SER A 28 -19.51 32.07 25.98
C SER A 28 -19.54 30.50 25.92
N LYS A 29 -20.70 29.90 25.77
CA LYS A 29 -20.84 28.42 25.74
C LYS A 29 -20.64 27.83 24.33
N LEU A 30 -20.92 28.62 23.28
CA LEU A 30 -20.81 28.15 21.91
C LEU A 30 -19.37 27.78 21.51
N PRO A 31 -18.34 28.60 21.73
CA PRO A 31 -16.96 28.22 21.42
C PRO A 31 -16.48 27.03 22.26
N THR A 32 -16.89 26.92 23.52
CA THR A 32 -16.55 25.76 24.36
C THR A 32 -17.18 24.47 23.83
N LEU A 33 -18.43 24.49 23.42
CA LEU A 33 -19.10 23.34 22.82
C LEU A 33 -18.43 22.91 21.52
N THR A 34 -18.08 23.89 20.66
CA THR A 34 -17.38 23.62 19.39
C THR A 34 -16.00 22.96 19.64
N LEU A 35 -15.24 23.46 20.61
CA LEU A 35 -13.96 22.88 20.99
C LEU A 35 -14.11 21.45 21.51
N LEU A 36 -15.11 21.18 22.36
CA LEU A 36 -15.39 19.85 22.88
C LEU A 36 -15.78 18.86 21.77
N VAL A 37 -16.65 19.25 20.85
CA VAL A 37 -17.04 18.43 19.70
C VAL A 37 -15.86 18.13 18.80
N THR A 38 -15.05 19.14 18.50
CA THR A 38 -13.82 18.97 17.69
C THR A 38 -12.83 18.03 18.39
N ALA A 39 -12.58 18.22 19.68
CA ALA A 39 -11.69 17.37 20.44
C ALA A 39 -12.18 15.91 20.47
N LEU A 40 -13.48 15.69 20.68
CA LEU A 40 -14.08 14.35 20.68
C LEU A 40 -13.96 13.70 19.30
N THR A 41 -14.25 14.44 18.22
CA THR A 41 -14.12 13.95 16.85
C THR A 41 -12.67 13.52 16.55
N LEU A 42 -11.69 14.36 16.91
CA LEU A 42 -10.28 14.04 16.74
C LEU A 42 -9.86 12.82 17.57
N ALA A 43 -10.35 12.71 18.80
CA ALA A 43 -10.07 11.55 19.66
C ALA A 43 -10.64 10.24 19.06
N VAL A 44 -11.87 10.28 18.55
CA VAL A 44 -12.50 9.13 17.89
C VAL A 44 -11.76 8.75 16.62
N LEU A 45 -11.44 9.71 15.75
CA LEU A 45 -10.71 9.46 14.51
C LEU A 45 -9.29 8.94 14.80
N GLY A 46 -8.57 9.57 15.73
CA GLY A 46 -7.24 9.13 16.16
C GLY A 46 -7.26 7.72 16.75
N GLY A 47 -8.26 7.41 17.58
CA GLY A 47 -8.46 6.06 18.14
C GLY A 47 -8.72 5.01 17.04
N ARG A 48 -9.59 5.33 16.08
CA ARG A 48 -9.83 4.43 14.92
C ARG A 48 -8.56 4.19 14.10
N MET A 49 -7.79 5.25 13.81
CA MET A 49 -6.53 5.13 13.07
C MET A 49 -5.49 4.28 13.83
N ALA A 50 -5.37 4.46 15.14
CA ALA A 50 -4.48 3.66 15.98
C ALA A 50 -4.89 2.16 15.96
N MET A 51 -6.18 1.87 16.09
CA MET A 51 -6.70 0.50 16.02
C MET A 51 -6.51 -0.11 14.62
N ALA A 52 -6.68 0.67 13.54
CA ALA A 52 -6.39 0.25 12.19
C ALA A 52 -4.91 -0.13 12.01
N GLY A 53 -3.99 0.68 12.56
CA GLY A 53 -2.55 0.39 12.55
C GLY A 53 -2.20 -0.90 13.29
N ILE A 54 -2.78 -1.12 14.48
CA ILE A 54 -2.58 -2.36 15.25
C ILE A 54 -3.10 -3.57 14.45
N ALA A 55 -4.28 -3.48 13.89
CA ALA A 55 -4.87 -4.55 13.10
C ALA A 55 -4.03 -4.86 11.84
N SER A 56 -3.53 -3.81 11.17
CA SER A 56 -2.63 -3.95 10.02
C SER A 56 -1.30 -4.61 10.40
N TYR A 57 -0.73 -4.24 11.55
CA TYR A 57 0.48 -4.87 12.06
C TYR A 57 0.27 -6.36 12.38
N GLN A 58 -0.88 -6.72 12.96
CA GLN A 58 -1.23 -8.12 13.19
C GLN A 58 -1.28 -8.92 11.88
N ALA A 59 -1.95 -8.40 10.85
CA ALA A 59 -1.99 -9.04 9.54
C ALA A 59 -0.58 -9.20 8.94
N GLN A 60 0.27 -8.18 9.06
CA GLN A 60 1.65 -8.21 8.58
C GLN A 60 2.47 -9.30 9.29
N ALA A 61 2.33 -9.44 10.61
CA ALA A 61 3.05 -10.46 11.38
C ALA A 61 2.73 -11.90 10.89
N PHE A 62 1.48 -12.16 10.49
CA PHE A 62 1.11 -13.43 9.85
C PHE A 62 1.77 -13.58 8.49
N LEU A 63 1.70 -12.56 7.62
CA LEU A 63 2.33 -12.59 6.31
C LEU A 63 3.84 -12.87 6.41
N ASP A 64 4.53 -12.20 7.33
CA ASP A 64 5.96 -12.40 7.57
C ASP A 64 6.27 -13.84 8.02
N SER A 65 5.39 -14.44 8.83
CA SER A 65 5.54 -15.82 9.28
C SER A 65 5.34 -16.86 8.18
N TRP A 66 4.60 -16.53 7.11
CA TRP A 66 4.33 -17.44 5.99
C TRP A 66 5.42 -17.42 4.92
N VAL A 67 6.16 -16.31 4.80
CA VAL A 67 7.23 -16.17 3.79
C VAL A 67 8.33 -17.22 3.96
N THR A 68 8.65 -17.58 5.20
CA THR A 68 9.74 -18.51 5.52
C THR A 68 9.23 -19.82 6.09
N PRO A 69 8.43 -20.57 5.79
CA PRO A 69 8.65 -21.78 5.02
C PRO A 69 8.04 -21.76 3.63
N ALA A 70 7.42 -20.69 3.21
CA ALA A 70 6.66 -20.59 1.96
C ALA A 70 5.60 -21.70 1.86
N GLU A 71 4.83 -21.89 2.93
CA GLU A 71 3.74 -22.86 3.03
C GLU A 71 2.40 -22.18 3.12
N GLU A 72 1.37 -22.83 2.56
CA GLU A 72 0.01 -22.34 2.72
C GLU A 72 -0.38 -22.29 4.20
N PRO A 73 -0.96 -21.18 4.68
CA PRO A 73 -1.38 -21.06 6.06
C PRO A 73 -2.51 -22.05 6.38
N SER A 74 -2.57 -22.49 7.64
CA SER A 74 -3.77 -23.20 8.10
C SER A 74 -5.00 -22.31 7.98
N SER A 75 -6.18 -22.91 7.76
CA SER A 75 -7.44 -22.16 7.64
C SER A 75 -7.68 -21.22 8.83
N ARG A 76 -7.28 -21.63 10.04
CA ARG A 76 -7.40 -20.80 11.26
C ARG A 76 -6.44 -19.61 11.23
N ALA A 77 -5.18 -19.81 10.87
CA ALA A 77 -4.20 -18.73 10.79
C ALA A 77 -4.59 -17.73 9.71
N TRP A 78 -5.04 -18.22 8.55
CA TRP A 78 -5.54 -17.38 7.49
C TRP A 78 -6.75 -16.54 7.94
N ALA A 79 -7.75 -17.16 8.59
CA ALA A 79 -8.94 -16.44 9.05
C ALA A 79 -8.59 -15.31 10.03
N ILE A 80 -7.66 -15.54 10.97
CA ILE A 80 -7.22 -14.49 11.92
C ILE A 80 -6.52 -13.34 11.19
N ALA A 81 -5.64 -13.65 10.24
CA ALA A 81 -4.95 -12.64 9.44
C ALA A 81 -5.91 -11.84 8.56
N HIS A 82 -6.88 -12.52 7.96
CA HIS A 82 -7.93 -11.94 7.13
C HIS A 82 -8.81 -10.97 7.94
N ASP A 83 -9.30 -11.40 9.11
CA ASP A 83 -10.07 -10.53 10.01
C ASP A 83 -9.27 -9.30 10.44
N ALA A 84 -7.98 -9.47 10.72
CA ALA A 84 -7.10 -8.36 11.07
C ALA A 84 -6.93 -7.38 9.89
N ALA A 85 -6.67 -7.87 8.68
CA ALA A 85 -6.54 -7.05 7.48
C ALA A 85 -7.85 -6.31 7.15
N GLN A 86 -9.01 -6.98 7.24
CA GLN A 86 -10.31 -6.34 7.04
C GLN A 86 -10.59 -5.26 8.08
N ARG A 87 -10.28 -5.49 9.36
CA ARG A 87 -10.41 -4.46 10.41
C ARG A 87 -9.53 -3.25 10.13
N ALA A 88 -8.31 -3.45 9.63
CA ALA A 88 -7.43 -2.34 9.28
C ALA A 88 -8.07 -1.45 8.21
N VAL A 89 -8.62 -2.05 7.16
CA VAL A 89 -9.31 -1.32 6.08
C VAL A 89 -10.56 -0.61 6.62
N ALA A 90 -11.41 -1.31 7.39
CA ALA A 90 -12.69 -0.77 7.86
C ALA A 90 -12.55 0.35 8.92
N LEU A 91 -11.51 0.29 9.76
CA LEU A 91 -11.29 1.28 10.81
C LEU A 91 -10.62 2.56 10.31
N TYR A 92 -9.83 2.49 9.25
CA TYR A 92 -9.17 3.68 8.73
C TYR A 92 -10.18 4.59 8.03
N PRO A 93 -10.18 5.91 8.30
CA PRO A 93 -11.27 6.80 7.89
C PRO A 93 -11.36 7.08 6.39
N VAL A 94 -10.30 6.79 5.66
CA VAL A 94 -10.22 6.93 4.19
C VAL A 94 -9.60 5.67 3.59
N GLU A 95 -9.72 5.47 2.29
CA GLU A 95 -9.04 4.36 1.63
C GLU A 95 -7.52 4.45 1.82
N ASN A 96 -6.93 3.38 2.35
CA ASN A 96 -5.50 3.28 2.58
C ASN A 96 -4.92 2.19 1.67
N GLY A 97 -4.16 2.60 0.66
CA GLY A 97 -3.60 1.68 -0.33
C GLY A 97 -2.68 0.61 0.27
N GLU A 98 -1.99 0.89 1.37
CA GLU A 98 -1.16 -0.12 2.06
C GLU A 98 -2.00 -1.19 2.76
N TYR A 99 -3.13 -0.80 3.39
CA TYR A 99 -4.00 -1.76 4.07
C TYR A 99 -4.77 -2.61 3.06
N LEU A 100 -5.19 -2.01 1.95
CA LEU A 100 -5.83 -2.71 0.84
C LEU A 100 -4.87 -3.70 0.18
N ASP A 101 -3.63 -3.30 -0.07
CA ASP A 101 -2.57 -4.14 -0.61
C ASP A 101 -2.27 -5.34 0.32
N ARG A 102 -2.21 -5.11 1.63
CA ARG A 102 -2.02 -6.15 2.64
C ARG A 102 -3.19 -7.13 2.69
N LEU A 103 -4.43 -6.65 2.54
CA LEU A 103 -5.61 -7.52 2.42
C LEU A 103 -5.51 -8.40 1.17
N GLY A 104 -5.07 -7.82 0.04
CA GLY A 104 -4.80 -8.57 -1.19
C GLY A 104 -3.76 -9.67 -0.99
N LEU A 105 -2.67 -9.38 -0.27
CA LEU A 105 -1.66 -10.40 0.08
C LEU A 105 -2.25 -11.54 0.91
N VAL A 106 -3.06 -11.24 1.92
CA VAL A 106 -3.72 -12.28 2.73
C VAL A 106 -4.59 -13.18 1.87
N HIS A 107 -5.35 -12.62 0.93
CA HIS A 107 -6.14 -13.42 -0.02
C HIS A 107 -5.25 -14.27 -0.94
N THR A 108 -4.12 -13.74 -1.42
CA THR A 108 -3.17 -14.46 -2.27
C THR A 108 -2.61 -15.68 -1.56
N TRP A 109 -2.28 -15.58 -0.26
CA TRP A 109 -1.71 -16.68 0.51
C TRP A 109 -2.65 -17.86 0.74
N GLN A 110 -3.96 -17.69 0.60
CA GLN A 110 -4.93 -18.76 0.84
C GLN A 110 -4.73 -19.97 -0.09
N HIS A 111 -4.32 -19.73 -1.34
CA HIS A 111 -4.12 -20.76 -2.36
C HIS A 111 -2.91 -20.46 -3.25
N PHE A 112 -1.82 -19.94 -2.67
CA PHE A 112 -0.69 -19.47 -3.48
C PHE A 112 0.07 -20.62 -4.17
N ARG A 113 0.04 -21.83 -3.61
CA ARG A 113 0.70 -23.03 -4.19
C ARG A 113 -0.14 -23.72 -5.27
N GLN A 114 -1.38 -23.35 -5.41
CA GLN A 114 -2.28 -23.97 -6.37
C GLN A 114 -1.98 -23.50 -7.80
N PRO A 115 -2.12 -24.38 -8.81
CA PRO A 115 -1.87 -24.03 -10.21
C PRO A 115 -2.65 -22.80 -10.66
N TYR A 116 -2.09 -22.06 -11.62
CA TYR A 116 -2.77 -20.94 -12.26
C TYR A 116 -4.11 -21.41 -12.89
N GLY A 117 -5.14 -20.57 -12.81
CA GLY A 117 -6.45 -20.86 -13.37
C GLY A 117 -7.29 -21.91 -12.61
N LEU A 118 -6.81 -22.42 -11.45
CA LEU A 118 -7.55 -23.44 -10.71
C LEU A 118 -8.88 -22.88 -10.17
N ALA A 119 -9.99 -23.55 -10.52
CA ALA A 119 -11.34 -23.09 -10.18
C ALA A 119 -11.60 -22.99 -8.65
N SER A 120 -11.06 -23.91 -7.84
CA SER A 120 -11.23 -23.88 -6.38
C SER A 120 -10.52 -22.69 -5.71
N ALA A 121 -9.50 -22.10 -6.35
CA ALA A 121 -8.80 -20.91 -5.87
C ALA A 121 -9.37 -19.59 -6.42
N GLN A 122 -10.34 -19.66 -7.32
CA GLN A 122 -10.85 -18.47 -8.03
C GLN A 122 -11.40 -17.41 -7.08
N ALA A 123 -12.15 -17.82 -6.06
CA ALA A 123 -12.77 -16.86 -5.13
C ALA A 123 -11.72 -16.02 -4.37
N SER A 124 -10.69 -16.66 -3.81
CA SER A 124 -9.62 -15.95 -3.09
C SER A 124 -8.77 -15.09 -4.04
N ARG A 125 -8.49 -15.58 -5.25
CA ARG A 125 -7.73 -14.84 -6.25
C ARG A 125 -8.48 -13.63 -6.79
N SER A 126 -9.80 -13.74 -6.99
CA SER A 126 -10.64 -12.58 -7.34
C SER A 126 -10.69 -11.56 -6.22
N ALA A 127 -10.83 -12.00 -4.96
CA ALA A 127 -10.78 -11.09 -3.82
C ALA A 127 -9.41 -10.39 -3.66
N ALA A 128 -8.31 -11.10 -3.96
CA ALA A 128 -6.98 -10.49 -4.03
C ALA A 128 -6.91 -9.43 -5.13
N LEU A 129 -7.38 -9.76 -6.35
CA LEU A 129 -7.42 -8.85 -7.48
C LEU A 129 -8.19 -7.57 -7.16
N ASP A 130 -9.39 -7.68 -6.57
CA ASP A 130 -10.21 -6.54 -6.21
C ASP A 130 -9.53 -5.67 -5.13
N SER A 131 -8.86 -6.30 -4.16
CA SER A 131 -8.08 -5.58 -3.15
C SER A 131 -6.91 -4.81 -3.77
N TYR A 132 -6.20 -5.39 -4.74
CA TYR A 132 -5.10 -4.71 -5.44
C TYR A 132 -5.60 -3.59 -6.36
N ARG A 133 -6.75 -3.74 -7.02
CA ARG A 133 -7.40 -2.65 -7.76
C ARG A 133 -7.69 -1.46 -6.86
N ALA A 134 -8.28 -1.70 -5.71
CA ALA A 134 -8.52 -0.65 -4.72
C ALA A 134 -7.20 -0.04 -4.20
N ALA A 135 -6.16 -0.86 -3.99
CA ALA A 135 -4.85 -0.39 -3.55
C ALA A 135 -4.18 0.54 -4.56
N VAL A 136 -4.18 0.18 -5.87
CA VAL A 136 -3.60 1.03 -6.91
C VAL A 136 -4.43 2.29 -7.15
N ALA A 137 -5.75 2.24 -6.97
CA ALA A 137 -6.61 3.42 -7.02
C ALA A 137 -6.30 4.41 -5.89
N ALA A 138 -6.12 3.90 -4.66
CA ALA A 138 -5.79 4.70 -3.48
C ALA A 138 -4.33 5.20 -3.47
N ARG A 139 -3.41 4.48 -4.14
CA ARG A 139 -1.96 4.78 -4.14
C ARG A 139 -1.31 4.47 -5.50
N PRO A 140 -1.64 5.23 -6.55
CA PRO A 140 -1.26 4.91 -7.94
C PRO A 140 0.25 4.96 -8.24
N THR A 141 1.04 5.60 -7.39
CA THR A 141 2.51 5.72 -7.56
C THR A 141 3.30 4.60 -6.88
N TRP A 142 2.61 3.58 -6.34
CA TRP A 142 3.27 2.51 -5.59
C TRP A 142 3.47 1.26 -6.46
N PRO A 143 4.72 0.94 -6.87
CA PRO A 143 4.99 -0.11 -7.85
C PRO A 143 4.64 -1.52 -7.35
N ASP A 144 4.73 -1.79 -6.02
CA ASP A 144 4.45 -3.11 -5.47
C ASP A 144 2.98 -3.50 -5.70
N SER A 145 2.03 -2.57 -5.52
CA SER A 145 0.61 -2.86 -5.73
C SER A 145 0.30 -3.13 -7.21
N TRP A 146 0.98 -2.44 -8.14
CA TRP A 146 0.87 -2.71 -9.57
C TRP A 146 1.44 -4.09 -9.95
N ALA A 147 2.60 -4.46 -9.42
CA ALA A 147 3.18 -5.78 -9.65
C ALA A 147 2.27 -6.90 -9.13
N ARG A 148 1.71 -6.73 -7.93
CA ARG A 148 0.75 -7.67 -7.34
C ARG A 148 -0.57 -7.74 -8.10
N LEU A 149 -1.05 -6.63 -8.65
CA LEU A 149 -2.21 -6.60 -9.54
C LEU A 149 -1.96 -7.48 -10.77
N ALA A 150 -0.83 -7.30 -11.44
CA ALA A 150 -0.44 -8.12 -12.58
C ALA A 150 -0.31 -9.61 -12.19
N HIS A 151 0.28 -9.90 -11.03
CA HIS A 151 0.43 -11.27 -10.54
C HIS A 151 -0.94 -11.92 -10.21
N ALA A 152 -1.87 -11.18 -9.61
CA ALA A 152 -3.22 -11.67 -9.35
C ALA A 152 -3.95 -12.00 -10.66
N LYS A 153 -3.76 -11.19 -11.70
CA LYS A 153 -4.30 -11.47 -13.04
C LYS A 153 -3.65 -12.70 -13.68
N LEU A 154 -2.33 -12.88 -13.52
CA LEU A 154 -1.66 -14.10 -13.96
C LEU A 154 -2.25 -15.34 -13.26
N TYR A 155 -2.51 -15.30 -11.94
CA TYR A 155 -3.15 -16.39 -11.23
C TYR A 155 -4.53 -16.75 -11.75
N LEU A 156 -5.25 -15.76 -12.28
CA LEU A 156 -6.58 -15.92 -12.89
C LEU A 156 -6.53 -16.20 -14.41
N LEU A 157 -5.34 -16.19 -15.02
CA LEU A 157 -5.10 -16.28 -16.47
C LEU A 157 -5.83 -15.17 -17.26
N GLN A 158 -5.87 -13.96 -16.72
CA GLN A 158 -6.48 -12.78 -17.33
C GLN A 158 -5.40 -11.89 -17.93
N PHE A 159 -5.26 -11.96 -19.25
CA PHE A 159 -4.25 -11.22 -20.03
C PHE A 159 -4.96 -10.14 -20.88
N ASP A 160 -5.45 -9.12 -20.23
CA ASP A 160 -6.20 -8.00 -20.79
C ASP A 160 -5.45 -6.67 -20.61
N ASP A 161 -6.02 -5.57 -21.09
CA ASP A 161 -5.43 -4.23 -21.03
C ASP A 161 -5.03 -3.81 -19.59
N GLU A 162 -5.75 -4.29 -18.57
CA GLU A 162 -5.42 -4.00 -17.17
C GLU A 162 -4.15 -4.77 -16.73
N PHE A 163 -3.95 -5.99 -17.21
CA PHE A 163 -2.70 -6.74 -17.00
C PHE A 163 -1.52 -6.01 -17.63
N ASP A 164 -1.67 -5.54 -18.86
CA ASP A 164 -0.66 -4.81 -19.61
C ASP A 164 -0.30 -3.50 -18.91
N GLN A 165 -1.31 -2.74 -18.49
CA GLN A 165 -1.14 -1.52 -17.73
C GLN A 165 -0.40 -1.79 -16.40
N ALA A 166 -0.76 -2.85 -15.69
CA ALA A 166 -0.16 -3.18 -14.41
C ALA A 166 1.33 -3.51 -14.55
N LEU A 167 1.72 -4.31 -15.56
CA LEU A 167 3.13 -4.58 -15.86
C LEU A 167 3.90 -3.30 -16.20
N GLN A 168 3.33 -2.46 -17.04
CA GLN A 168 3.95 -1.20 -17.47
C GLN A 168 4.16 -0.25 -16.29
N GLN A 169 3.14 -0.07 -15.44
CA GLN A 169 3.22 0.81 -14.27
C GLN A 169 4.22 0.28 -13.24
N ALA A 170 4.23 -1.03 -12.96
CA ALA A 170 5.21 -1.62 -12.05
C ALA A 170 6.65 -1.39 -12.54
N ALA A 171 6.91 -1.60 -13.83
CA ALA A 171 8.23 -1.40 -14.43
C ALA A 171 8.65 0.08 -14.42
N ALA A 172 7.74 1.00 -14.75
CA ALA A 172 8.01 2.44 -14.80
C ALA A 172 8.25 3.06 -13.41
N LEU A 173 7.48 2.64 -12.41
CA LEU A 173 7.54 3.19 -11.05
C LEU A 173 8.64 2.56 -10.18
N GLY A 174 9.03 1.31 -10.48
CA GLY A 174 9.99 0.56 -9.68
C GLY A 174 11.24 0.05 -10.42
N PRO A 175 11.85 0.80 -11.38
CA PRO A 175 12.88 0.26 -12.29
C PRO A 175 14.16 -0.21 -11.58
N TRP A 176 14.44 0.33 -10.39
CA TRP A 176 15.65 0.01 -9.61
C TRP A 176 15.35 -0.83 -8.36
N ARG A 177 14.10 -1.21 -8.12
CA ARG A 177 13.72 -2.03 -6.98
C ARG A 177 13.85 -3.50 -7.34
N VAL A 178 14.77 -4.21 -6.68
CA VAL A 178 15.02 -5.63 -6.96
C VAL A 178 13.78 -6.49 -6.76
N GLY A 179 12.95 -6.19 -5.76
CA GLY A 179 11.68 -6.89 -5.53
C GLY A 179 10.73 -6.79 -6.72
N ILE A 180 10.58 -5.59 -7.28
CA ILE A 180 9.74 -5.36 -8.47
C ILE A 180 10.32 -6.07 -9.70
N ASN A 181 11.63 -5.92 -9.95
CA ASN A 181 12.25 -6.60 -11.08
C ASN A 181 12.13 -8.13 -10.99
N ARG A 182 12.23 -8.69 -9.77
CA ARG A 182 12.03 -10.12 -9.53
C ARG A 182 10.60 -10.55 -9.86
N GLU A 183 9.62 -9.81 -9.35
CA GLU A 183 8.20 -10.12 -9.56
C GLU A 183 7.81 -9.97 -11.04
N LEU A 184 8.30 -8.94 -11.72
CA LEU A 184 8.11 -8.76 -13.15
C LEU A 184 8.76 -9.89 -13.97
N ALA A 185 9.96 -10.33 -13.59
CA ALA A 185 10.61 -11.47 -14.24
C ALA A 185 9.80 -12.76 -14.03
N GLU A 186 9.25 -12.99 -12.84
CA GLU A 186 8.41 -14.15 -12.53
C GLU A 186 7.13 -14.15 -13.35
N ILE A 187 6.39 -13.03 -13.33
CA ILE A 187 5.16 -12.87 -14.11
C ILE A 187 5.45 -13.05 -15.61
N GLY A 188 6.46 -12.35 -16.11
CA GLY A 188 6.72 -12.30 -17.54
C GLY A 188 7.30 -13.58 -18.11
N LEU A 189 8.20 -14.27 -17.43
CA LEU A 189 8.70 -15.57 -17.87
C LEU A 189 7.62 -16.64 -17.83
N THR A 190 6.67 -16.54 -16.89
CA THR A 190 5.52 -17.45 -16.81
C THR A 190 4.48 -17.16 -17.89
N ALA A 191 4.19 -15.89 -18.16
CA ALA A 191 3.19 -15.45 -19.14
C ALA A 191 3.78 -15.18 -20.54
N TRP A 192 5.02 -15.58 -20.81
CA TRP A 192 5.79 -15.18 -21.99
C TRP A 192 5.05 -15.23 -23.33
N PRO A 193 4.26 -16.28 -23.64
CA PRO A 193 3.53 -16.35 -24.91
C PRO A 193 2.40 -15.33 -25.05
N GLN A 194 2.00 -14.68 -23.95
CA GLN A 194 0.90 -13.71 -23.91
C GLN A 194 1.40 -12.26 -24.04
N LEU A 195 2.73 -12.06 -23.96
CA LEU A 195 3.34 -10.73 -23.93
C LEU A 195 3.67 -10.25 -25.35
N ASP A 196 3.47 -8.97 -25.60
CA ASP A 196 3.96 -8.31 -26.81
C ASP A 196 5.49 -8.09 -26.77
N ALA A 197 6.07 -7.65 -27.89
CA ALA A 197 7.52 -7.47 -28.02
C ALA A 197 8.09 -6.41 -27.05
N ALA A 198 7.33 -5.35 -26.75
CA ALA A 198 7.75 -4.30 -25.83
C ALA A 198 7.75 -4.79 -24.37
N GLN A 199 6.71 -5.52 -23.99
CA GLN A 199 6.59 -6.18 -22.70
C GLN A 199 7.69 -7.22 -22.51
N GLN A 200 7.93 -8.08 -23.51
CA GLN A 200 9.00 -9.06 -23.51
C GLN A 200 10.37 -8.40 -23.28
N ALA A 201 10.64 -7.27 -23.95
CA ALA A 201 11.88 -6.52 -23.76
C ALA A 201 12.01 -5.97 -22.32
N ALA A 202 10.93 -5.44 -21.75
CA ALA A 202 10.89 -4.95 -20.38
C ALA A 202 11.11 -6.07 -19.34
N ILE A 203 10.51 -7.25 -19.57
CA ILE A 203 10.70 -8.43 -18.71
C ILE A 203 12.14 -8.92 -18.73
N ILE A 204 12.76 -9.01 -19.92
CA ILE A 204 14.16 -9.38 -20.04
C ILE A 204 15.07 -8.38 -19.31
N GLU A 205 14.79 -7.09 -19.41
CA GLU A 205 15.54 -6.07 -18.66
C GLU A 205 15.37 -6.23 -17.15
N SER A 206 14.17 -6.53 -16.68
CA SER A 206 13.88 -6.81 -15.26
C SER A 206 14.63 -8.07 -14.78
N ALA A 207 14.63 -9.14 -15.58
CA ALA A 207 15.38 -10.36 -15.29
C ALA A 207 16.90 -10.08 -15.24
N ARG A 208 17.43 -9.32 -16.20
CA ARG A 208 18.84 -8.90 -16.24
C ARG A 208 19.23 -8.11 -14.99
N ARG A 209 18.41 -7.13 -14.57
CA ARG A 209 18.65 -6.35 -13.35
C ARG A 209 18.63 -7.23 -12.10
N THR A 210 17.74 -8.19 -12.03
CA THR A 210 17.66 -9.16 -10.93
C THR A 210 18.91 -10.02 -10.87
N VAL A 211 19.36 -10.57 -12.00
CA VAL A 211 20.61 -11.34 -12.10
C VAL A 211 21.82 -10.49 -11.72
N ALA A 212 21.86 -9.24 -12.14
CA ALA A 212 22.97 -8.32 -11.84
C ALA A 212 23.03 -7.95 -10.35
N TYR A 213 21.91 -7.98 -9.63
CA TYR A 213 21.82 -7.51 -8.25
C TYR A 213 22.65 -8.36 -7.27
N SER A 214 22.50 -9.67 -7.29
CA SER A 214 23.24 -10.55 -6.38
C SER A 214 23.33 -12.00 -6.90
N PRO A 215 24.30 -12.81 -6.42
CA PRO A 215 24.39 -14.23 -6.76
C PRO A 215 23.14 -15.04 -6.36
N THR A 216 22.48 -14.67 -5.26
CA THR A 216 21.25 -15.32 -4.80
C THR A 216 20.10 -15.06 -5.75
N GLU A 217 19.89 -13.79 -6.14
CA GLU A 217 18.86 -13.43 -7.11
C GLU A 217 19.15 -14.01 -8.50
N ALA A 218 20.41 -14.07 -8.90
CA ALA A 218 20.81 -14.70 -10.14
C ALA A 218 20.42 -16.18 -10.21
N ARG A 219 20.70 -16.94 -9.15
CA ARG A 219 20.31 -18.36 -9.06
C ARG A 219 18.78 -18.52 -9.07
N ARG A 220 18.05 -17.68 -8.31
CA ARG A 220 16.59 -17.71 -8.27
C ARG A 220 15.98 -17.43 -9.66
N THR A 221 16.47 -16.41 -10.36
CA THR A 221 16.00 -16.08 -11.72
C THR A 221 16.32 -17.20 -12.70
N TYR A 222 17.47 -17.84 -12.58
CA TYR A 222 17.86 -18.96 -13.43
C TYR A 222 16.95 -20.19 -13.17
N GLN A 223 16.71 -20.54 -11.90
CA GLN A 223 15.77 -21.60 -11.52
C GLN A 223 14.36 -21.35 -12.03
N LEU A 224 13.90 -20.10 -11.97
CA LEU A 224 12.62 -19.70 -12.54
C LEU A 224 12.59 -19.96 -14.05
N ALA A 225 13.65 -19.56 -14.77
CA ALA A 225 13.76 -19.82 -16.21
C ALA A 225 13.79 -21.31 -16.55
N GLU A 226 14.42 -22.14 -15.70
CA GLU A 226 14.37 -23.61 -15.82
C GLU A 226 12.95 -24.16 -15.66
N HIS A 227 12.22 -23.69 -14.65
CA HIS A 227 10.84 -24.14 -14.40
C HIS A 227 9.85 -23.71 -15.49
N THR A 228 10.09 -22.56 -16.11
CA THR A 228 9.24 -22.02 -17.19
C THR A 228 9.69 -22.43 -18.58
N GLY A 229 10.80 -23.19 -18.70
CA GLY A 229 11.38 -23.57 -20.00
C GLY A 229 12.03 -22.40 -20.77
N MET A 230 12.37 -21.31 -20.08
CA MET A 230 12.91 -20.08 -20.67
C MET A 230 14.42 -19.93 -20.50
N THR A 231 15.14 -20.99 -20.14
CA THR A 231 16.59 -20.96 -19.88
C THR A 231 17.38 -20.45 -21.08
N ASP A 232 17.11 -21.00 -22.26
CA ASP A 232 17.83 -20.63 -23.49
C ASP A 232 17.58 -19.15 -23.84
N LEU A 233 16.35 -18.69 -23.68
CA LEU A 233 15.98 -17.29 -23.89
C LEU A 233 16.73 -16.38 -22.90
N LEU A 234 16.70 -16.69 -21.62
CA LEU A 234 17.41 -15.91 -20.60
C LEU A 234 18.91 -15.87 -20.90
N CYS A 235 19.52 -17.02 -21.19
CA CYS A 235 20.96 -17.13 -21.49
C CYS A 235 21.35 -16.39 -22.76
N ALA A 236 20.49 -16.37 -23.78
CA ALA A 236 20.75 -15.61 -25.01
C ALA A 236 20.69 -14.07 -24.79
N ARG A 237 19.97 -13.61 -23.77
CA ARG A 237 19.73 -12.19 -23.49
C ARG A 237 20.64 -11.61 -22.40
N LEU A 238 21.34 -12.43 -21.63
CA LEU A 238 22.31 -11.98 -20.63
C LEU A 238 23.67 -11.69 -21.27
N ASP A 239 24.31 -10.61 -20.82
CA ASP A 239 25.68 -10.25 -21.21
C ASP A 239 26.69 -11.35 -20.85
N THR A 240 27.66 -11.61 -21.68
CA THR A 240 28.71 -12.64 -21.46
C THR A 240 29.44 -12.40 -20.14
N GLY A 241 29.76 -11.14 -19.82
CA GLY A 241 30.42 -10.77 -18.55
C GLY A 241 29.57 -11.10 -17.34
N LEU A 242 28.27 -10.80 -17.41
CA LEU A 242 27.34 -11.11 -16.33
C LEU A 242 27.13 -12.63 -16.14
N LYS A 243 27.01 -13.38 -17.23
CA LYS A 243 26.96 -14.85 -17.20
C LYS A 243 28.18 -15.45 -16.49
N SER A 244 29.36 -15.04 -16.90
CA SER A 244 30.62 -15.49 -16.30
C SER A 244 30.71 -15.11 -14.82
N GLN A 245 30.41 -13.85 -14.48
CA GLN A 245 30.45 -13.37 -13.09
C GLN A 245 29.49 -14.12 -12.16
N ARG A 246 28.35 -14.56 -12.66
CA ARG A 246 27.32 -15.27 -11.90
C ARG A 246 27.40 -16.79 -12.02
N GLY A 247 28.27 -17.33 -12.88
CA GLY A 247 28.39 -18.75 -13.12
C GLY A 247 27.14 -19.37 -13.75
N LEU A 248 26.42 -18.61 -14.58
CA LEU A 248 25.17 -19.03 -15.24
C LEU A 248 25.43 -19.37 -16.70
N CYS A 249 24.55 -20.20 -17.28
CA CYS A 249 24.56 -20.50 -18.71
C CYS A 249 25.87 -21.10 -19.20
N GLN A 250 26.57 -21.88 -18.38
CA GLN A 250 27.73 -22.65 -18.81
C GLN A 250 27.25 -23.84 -19.63
N GLU A 251 27.79 -24.03 -20.82
CA GLU A 251 27.60 -25.25 -21.59
C GLU A 251 28.10 -26.44 -20.77
N LYS A 252 27.23 -27.44 -20.59
CA LYS A 252 27.59 -28.71 -19.96
C LYS A 252 28.39 -29.57 -20.89
#